data_becdf421c1f9dd531e0ede4312cc6db8
#
_entry.id   becdf421c1f9dd531e0ede4312cc6db8
#
_cell.length_a   1.000
_cell.length_b   1.000
_cell.length_c   1.000
_cell.angle_alpha   90.00
_cell.angle_beta   90.00
_cell.angle_gamma   90.00
#
_symmetry.space_group_name_H-M   'P 1'
#
loop_
_entity.id
_entity.type
_entity.pdbx_description
1 polymer ?
#
loop_
_entity_poly.entity_id
_entity_poly.type
_entity_poly.pdbx_seq_one_letter_code
_entity_poly.pdbx_strand_id
1 'polypeptide(L)'
;MSASSSGSSPAADGAGEGMGPVGDNNDADSTAASFAEAEWSLLQKRMARQQETETELPLILLDAMLPRQRLLLSIPPHDTMNQAMLNAALNGSRTFAMLGMDRRTQTPLRHGTEVEITSSTVEEDGNMEIEIVGRRRLALIGEPLLLEAGYTVGRVEFNVSEPPLDFEEQSKLLDLSNQLDLLVEEWRRLVVEGDHERHQDQLSNLFRDLGPIPPPEDCDDRAMWVAALINPLPALGVALEIRPAVLSAQSTTTRLQVALAGIQSSINHLNGTKPLF
;
A
#
# COMPACT_ATOMS: atom_id res chain seq x y z
N MET A 1 -39.02 -46.94 -47.29
CA MET A 1 -38.23 -47.82 -48.14
C MET A 1 -36.99 -48.14 -47.34
N SER A 2 -37.01 -49.27 -46.59
CA SER A 2 -36.48 -50.59 -46.91
C SER A 2 -34.97 -50.56 -47.10
N ALA A 3 -34.12 -51.35 -46.50
CA ALA A 3 -34.16 -52.61 -45.72
C ALA A 3 -32.72 -52.73 -45.15
N SER A 4 -32.51 -53.20 -43.93
CA SER A 4 -32.20 -54.58 -43.47
C SER A 4 -30.94 -55.21 -44.11
N SER A 5 -30.01 -55.65 -43.28
CA SER A 5 -29.63 -57.01 -42.89
C SER A 5 -28.24 -57.01 -42.24
N SER A 6 -28.06 -57.40 -40.99
CA SER A 6 -27.83 -58.81 -40.48
C SER A 6 -26.43 -59.35 -40.85
N GLY A 7 -25.69 -59.74 -39.77
CA GLY A 7 -24.59 -60.71 -39.91
C GLY A 7 -23.65 -60.78 -38.69
N SER A 8 -24.01 -61.62 -37.72
CA SER A 8 -23.19 -62.61 -36.99
C SER A 8 -21.83 -62.27 -36.37
N SER A 9 -21.76 -62.50 -35.03
CA SER A 9 -20.56 -62.91 -34.29
C SER A 9 -20.01 -64.27 -34.72
N PRO A 10 -18.76 -64.63 -34.43
CA PRO A 10 -18.52 -65.21 -33.11
C PRO A 10 -17.14 -64.82 -32.42
N ALA A 11 -17.09 -65.27 -31.16
CA ALA A 11 -16.10 -65.17 -30.13
C ALA A 11 -14.68 -65.66 -30.48
N ALA A 12 -13.69 -65.14 -29.74
CA ALA A 12 -12.62 -65.90 -29.04
C ALA A 12 -11.73 -64.99 -28.21
N ASP A 13 -11.64 -65.32 -26.96
CA ASP A 13 -10.57 -65.34 -25.95
C ASP A 13 -9.28 -64.56 -26.24
N GLY A 14 -8.85 -63.81 -25.22
CA GLY A 14 -7.49 -63.26 -25.08
C GLY A 14 -7.32 -62.45 -23.79
N ALA A 15 -7.04 -63.11 -22.69
CA ALA A 15 -6.60 -62.51 -21.44
C ALA A 15 -5.28 -61.75 -21.66
N GLY A 16 -5.22 -60.50 -21.19
CA GLY A 16 -4.03 -59.69 -21.17
C GLY A 16 -4.17 -58.66 -20.07
N GLU A 17 -3.82 -59.01 -18.82
CA GLU A 17 -3.59 -58.09 -17.75
C GLU A 17 -2.44 -57.16 -18.11
N GLY A 18 -2.78 -55.90 -18.39
CA GLY A 18 -1.84 -54.80 -18.50
C GLY A 18 -2.08 -53.83 -17.35
N MET A 19 -1.39 -54.04 -16.22
CA MET A 19 -1.22 -53.05 -15.17
C MET A 19 -0.46 -51.85 -15.76
N GLY A 20 -1.20 -50.77 -16.10
CA GLY A 20 -0.63 -49.48 -16.37
C GLY A 20 -0.06 -48.87 -15.05
N PRO A 21 1.04 -48.12 -15.11
CA PRO A 21 1.60 -47.53 -13.92
C PRO A 21 0.63 -46.49 -13.35
N VAL A 22 0.32 -46.67 -12.06
CA VAL A 22 -0.36 -45.68 -11.23
C VAL A 22 0.56 -44.47 -11.21
N GLY A 23 0.21 -43.38 -11.94
CA GLY A 23 0.91 -42.13 -11.89
C GLY A 23 0.84 -41.57 -10.46
N ASP A 24 2.01 -41.36 -9.90
CA ASP A 24 2.20 -40.71 -8.60
C ASP A 24 1.57 -39.32 -8.60
N ASN A 25 0.39 -39.18 -7.98
CA ASN A 25 -0.24 -37.90 -7.66
C ASN A 25 0.38 -37.17 -6.45
N ASN A 26 1.59 -37.58 -6.03
CA ASN A 26 2.23 -37.01 -4.84
C ASN A 26 2.93 -35.66 -5.07
N ASP A 27 3.24 -35.29 -6.32
CA ASP A 27 4.00 -34.06 -6.59
C ASP A 27 3.14 -32.77 -6.46
N ALA A 28 1.85 -32.83 -6.75
CA ALA A 28 0.96 -31.68 -6.66
C ALA A 28 0.64 -31.30 -5.20
N ASP A 29 0.51 -32.28 -4.32
CA ASP A 29 0.19 -32.09 -2.91
C ASP A 29 1.41 -31.54 -2.14
N SER A 30 2.62 -31.99 -2.48
CA SER A 30 3.88 -31.49 -1.94
C SER A 30 4.13 -30.01 -2.32
N THR A 31 3.77 -29.59 -3.51
CA THR A 31 3.93 -28.21 -3.97
C THR A 31 2.95 -27.27 -3.27
N ALA A 32 1.69 -27.68 -3.11
CA ALA A 32 0.67 -26.89 -2.42
C ALA A 32 1.00 -26.71 -0.92
N ALA A 33 1.52 -27.75 -0.25
CA ALA A 33 1.96 -27.68 1.14
C ALA A 33 3.17 -26.71 1.30
N SER A 34 4.11 -26.72 0.37
CA SER A 34 5.26 -25.81 0.37
C SER A 34 4.87 -24.35 0.16
N PHE A 35 3.89 -24.06 -0.69
CA PHE A 35 3.35 -22.71 -0.87
C PHE A 35 2.64 -22.21 0.39
N ALA A 36 1.80 -23.04 1.02
CA ALA A 36 1.10 -22.70 2.25
C ALA A 36 2.06 -22.41 3.41
N GLU A 37 3.14 -23.18 3.55
CA GLU A 37 4.20 -22.94 4.55
C GLU A 37 4.95 -21.63 4.30
N ALA A 38 5.26 -21.31 3.05
CA ALA A 38 5.91 -20.07 2.68
C ALA A 38 5.02 -18.85 2.97
N GLU A 39 3.73 -18.91 2.61
CA GLU A 39 2.75 -17.86 2.93
C GLU A 39 2.57 -17.68 4.44
N TRP A 40 2.49 -18.78 5.19
CA TRP A 40 2.38 -18.75 6.65
C TRP A 40 3.61 -18.12 7.30
N SER A 41 4.81 -18.47 6.83
CA SER A 41 6.06 -17.86 7.30
C SER A 41 6.11 -16.35 7.04
N LEU A 42 5.64 -15.90 5.87
CA LEU A 42 5.53 -14.47 5.55
C LEU A 42 4.52 -13.77 6.45
N LEU A 43 3.38 -14.41 6.72
CA LEU A 43 2.36 -13.86 7.60
C LEU A 43 2.87 -13.72 9.04
N GLN A 44 3.56 -14.75 9.56
CA GLN A 44 4.18 -14.69 10.89
C GLN A 44 5.23 -13.58 10.98
N LYS A 45 6.09 -13.44 9.97
CA LYS A 45 7.06 -12.34 9.90
C LYS A 45 6.39 -10.97 9.89
N ARG A 46 5.27 -10.83 9.16
CA ARG A 46 4.47 -9.59 9.16
C ARG A 46 3.86 -9.29 10.53
N MET A 47 3.30 -10.30 11.19
CA MET A 47 2.72 -10.16 12.54
C MET A 47 3.77 -9.78 13.58
N ALA A 48 4.93 -10.46 13.58
CA ALA A 48 6.05 -10.13 14.47
C ALA A 48 6.51 -8.68 14.26
N ARG A 49 6.59 -8.26 12.99
CA ARG A 49 7.02 -6.92 12.62
C ARG A 49 6.03 -5.83 13.03
N GLN A 50 4.72 -6.11 13.03
CA GLN A 50 3.72 -5.16 13.52
C GLN A 50 3.88 -4.84 15.02
N GLN A 51 4.56 -5.71 15.77
CA GLN A 51 4.84 -5.53 17.20
C GLN A 51 6.15 -4.76 17.46
N GLU A 52 7.00 -4.60 16.45
CA GLU A 52 8.21 -3.80 16.59
C GLU A 52 7.86 -2.32 16.75
N THR A 53 8.38 -1.70 17.80
CA THR A 53 8.23 -0.27 18.04
C THR A 53 9.35 0.56 17.43
N GLU A 54 10.55 0.00 17.32
CA GLU A 54 11.72 0.61 16.71
C GLU A 54 12.47 -0.39 15.82
N THR A 55 13.04 0.09 14.72
CA THR A 55 13.91 -0.71 13.87
C THR A 55 14.84 0.19 13.04
N GLU A 56 15.83 -0.41 12.38
CA GLU A 56 16.64 0.28 11.38
C GLU A 56 16.16 -0.11 9.98
N LEU A 57 15.89 0.87 9.15
CA LEU A 57 15.41 0.67 7.78
C LEU A 57 16.28 1.39 6.76
N PRO A 58 16.49 0.81 5.57
CA PRO A 58 16.94 1.58 4.41
C PRO A 58 16.01 2.76 4.15
N LEU A 59 16.56 3.90 3.72
CA LEU A 59 15.81 5.14 3.48
C LEU A 59 15.84 5.52 2.01
N ILE A 60 14.68 5.98 1.51
CA ILE A 60 14.57 6.70 0.24
C ILE A 60 13.90 8.06 0.47
N LEU A 61 14.43 9.08 -0.22
CA LEU A 61 13.88 10.44 -0.19
C LEU A 61 13.12 10.69 -1.48
N LEU A 62 11.81 10.69 -1.39
CA LEU A 62 10.87 10.93 -2.51
C LEU A 62 9.70 11.79 -2.01
N ASP A 63 8.62 11.84 -2.78
CA ASP A 63 7.37 12.44 -2.30
C ASP A 63 6.80 11.63 -1.13
N ALA A 64 6.13 12.33 -0.20
CA ALA A 64 5.49 11.67 0.93
C ALA A 64 4.42 10.67 0.46
N MET A 65 4.45 9.49 1.03
CA MET A 65 3.46 8.42 0.81
C MET A 65 2.72 8.13 2.12
N LEU A 66 1.46 7.77 2.04
CA LEU A 66 0.64 7.41 3.20
C LEU A 66 0.43 5.89 3.29
N PRO A 67 0.09 5.36 4.47
CA PRO A 67 -0.36 3.98 4.61
C PRO A 67 -1.47 3.63 3.61
N ARG A 68 -1.46 2.38 3.12
CA ARG A 68 -2.38 1.81 2.10
C ARG A 68 -2.20 2.34 0.68
N GLN A 69 -1.53 3.45 0.46
CA GLN A 69 -1.23 3.91 -0.91
C GLN A 69 -0.34 2.90 -1.64
N ARG A 70 -0.53 2.80 -2.95
CA ARG A 70 0.31 2.02 -3.86
C ARG A 70 1.03 2.94 -4.83
N LEU A 71 2.23 2.56 -5.21
CA LEU A 71 3.01 3.31 -6.17
C LEU A 71 3.92 2.35 -6.95
N LEU A 72 3.98 2.56 -8.26
CA LEU A 72 4.97 1.95 -9.13
C LEU A 72 6.14 2.91 -9.25
N LEU A 73 7.33 2.46 -8.89
CA LEU A 73 8.57 3.22 -9.01
C LEU A 73 9.46 2.57 -10.08
N SER A 74 10.04 3.40 -10.93
CA SER A 74 11.05 2.99 -11.89
C SER A 74 12.37 3.65 -11.52
N ILE A 75 13.39 2.85 -11.18
CA ILE A 75 14.72 3.30 -10.74
C ILE A 75 15.71 2.99 -11.84
N PRO A 76 16.26 4.02 -12.49
CA PRO A 76 17.18 3.84 -13.61
C PRO A 76 18.54 3.29 -13.16
N PRO A 77 19.30 2.62 -14.05
CA PRO A 77 20.57 1.99 -13.70
C PRO A 77 21.66 2.96 -13.25
N HIS A 78 21.58 4.22 -13.59
CA HIS A 78 22.53 5.24 -13.13
C HIS A 78 22.26 5.74 -11.70
N ASP A 79 21.09 5.48 -11.14
CA ASP A 79 20.76 5.76 -9.73
C ASP A 79 21.26 4.63 -8.83
N THR A 80 22.56 4.53 -8.72
CA THR A 80 23.25 3.44 -8.01
C THR A 80 22.93 3.39 -6.53
N MET A 81 22.63 4.54 -5.91
CA MET A 81 22.29 4.63 -4.49
C MET A 81 20.92 3.98 -4.22
N ASN A 82 19.89 4.37 -4.97
CA ASN A 82 18.56 3.79 -4.81
C ASN A 82 18.52 2.33 -5.25
N GLN A 83 19.25 1.94 -6.29
CA GLN A 83 19.39 0.52 -6.66
C GLN A 83 20.06 -0.31 -5.56
N ALA A 84 21.16 0.17 -4.95
CA ALA A 84 21.81 -0.51 -3.83
C ALA A 84 20.87 -0.68 -2.63
N MET A 85 20.11 0.39 -2.29
CA MET A 85 19.12 0.39 -1.24
C MET A 85 18.01 -0.64 -1.51
N LEU A 86 17.45 -0.66 -2.72
CA LEU A 86 16.40 -1.59 -3.11
C LEU A 86 16.88 -3.04 -3.10
N ASN A 87 18.08 -3.31 -3.58
CA ASN A 87 18.68 -4.63 -3.52
C ASN A 87 18.87 -5.10 -2.06
N ALA A 88 19.29 -4.20 -1.16
CA ALA A 88 19.40 -4.51 0.27
C ALA A 88 18.01 -4.80 0.87
N ALA A 89 16.99 -4.01 0.54
CA ALA A 89 15.61 -4.24 0.99
C ALA A 89 15.05 -5.57 0.47
N LEU A 90 15.23 -5.89 -0.82
CA LEU A 90 14.76 -7.13 -1.45
C LEU A 90 15.41 -8.39 -0.85
N ASN A 91 16.70 -8.32 -0.54
CA ASN A 91 17.42 -9.41 0.10
C ASN A 91 17.13 -9.55 1.60
N GLY A 92 16.55 -8.53 2.21
CA GLY A 92 16.18 -8.48 3.62
C GLY A 92 14.69 -8.68 3.83
N SER A 93 14.09 -7.66 4.42
CA SER A 93 12.71 -7.65 4.87
C SER A 93 11.69 -7.23 3.80
N ARG A 94 12.14 -6.84 2.63
CA ARG A 94 11.37 -6.22 1.55
C ARG A 94 10.71 -4.90 1.95
N THR A 95 11.23 -4.24 2.99
CA THR A 95 10.71 -2.95 3.44
C THR A 95 11.81 -1.91 3.54
N PHE A 96 11.42 -0.67 3.41
CA PHE A 96 12.26 0.50 3.60
C PHE A 96 11.40 1.69 4.09
N ALA A 97 12.04 2.74 4.56
CA ALA A 97 11.36 3.96 4.94
C ALA A 97 11.35 4.96 3.78
N MET A 98 10.18 5.49 3.47
CA MET A 98 9.99 6.56 2.49
C MET A 98 9.71 7.87 3.21
N LEU A 99 10.62 8.82 3.04
CA LEU A 99 10.53 10.16 3.64
C LEU A 99 10.33 11.21 2.55
N GLY A 100 9.44 12.18 2.82
CA GLY A 100 9.31 13.36 2.00
C GLY A 100 10.45 14.36 2.23
N MET A 101 10.57 15.32 1.32
CA MET A 101 11.48 16.46 1.45
C MET A 101 10.69 17.72 1.80
N ASP A 102 11.13 18.48 2.77
CA ASP A 102 10.67 19.85 2.96
C ASP A 102 11.20 20.71 1.79
N ARG A 103 10.28 21.20 0.97
CA ARG A 103 10.62 21.95 -0.24
C ARG A 103 11.34 23.28 0.06
N ARG A 104 11.11 23.84 1.25
CA ARG A 104 11.70 25.13 1.64
C ARG A 104 13.11 24.96 2.18
N THR A 105 13.34 23.97 3.04
CA THR A 105 14.63 23.75 3.72
C THR A 105 15.50 22.74 3.00
N GLN A 106 14.95 22.00 2.02
CA GLN A 106 15.61 20.88 1.31
C GLN A 106 16.16 19.82 2.29
N THR A 107 15.49 19.67 3.44
CA THR A 107 15.82 18.65 4.43
C THR A 107 14.79 17.53 4.43
N PRO A 108 15.16 16.28 4.74
CA PRO A 108 14.21 15.20 4.93
C PRO A 108 13.19 15.53 6.02
N LEU A 109 11.93 15.21 5.76
CA LEU A 109 10.91 15.23 6.81
C LEU A 109 11.24 14.16 7.85
N ARG A 110 10.96 14.45 9.12
CA ARG A 110 11.18 13.48 10.21
C ARG A 110 10.13 12.38 10.26
N HIS A 111 9.00 12.58 9.60
CA HIS A 111 7.92 11.61 9.55
C HIS A 111 7.73 11.12 8.12
N GLY A 112 7.48 9.84 8.01
CA GLY A 112 7.28 9.17 6.73
C GLY A 112 6.47 7.89 6.89
N THR A 113 6.66 7.00 5.94
CA THR A 113 5.92 5.75 5.89
C THR A 113 6.87 4.58 5.64
N GLU A 114 6.73 3.52 6.43
CA GLU A 114 7.27 2.21 6.09
C GLU A 114 6.54 1.71 4.85
N VAL A 115 7.29 1.34 3.82
CA VAL A 115 6.74 0.77 2.60
C VAL A 115 7.26 -0.65 2.39
N GLU A 116 6.41 -1.50 1.83
CA GLU A 116 6.73 -2.89 1.49
C GLU A 116 6.79 -3.05 -0.03
N ILE A 117 7.83 -3.70 -0.53
CA ILE A 117 7.96 -4.07 -1.94
C ILE A 117 7.10 -5.30 -2.19
N THR A 118 6.03 -5.17 -2.97
CA THR A 118 5.11 -6.25 -3.32
C THR A 118 5.56 -7.00 -4.56
N SER A 119 6.10 -6.28 -5.54
CA SER A 119 6.69 -6.87 -6.74
C SER A 119 7.95 -6.13 -7.17
N SER A 120 8.82 -6.78 -7.90
CA SER A 120 10.03 -6.19 -8.48
C SER A 120 10.39 -6.90 -9.78
N THR A 121 10.75 -6.11 -10.80
CA THR A 121 11.23 -6.59 -12.10
C THR A 121 12.45 -5.77 -12.50
N VAL A 122 13.44 -6.42 -13.09
CA VAL A 122 14.57 -5.73 -13.73
C VAL A 122 14.42 -5.88 -15.22
N GLU A 123 14.35 -4.76 -15.91
CA GLU A 123 14.21 -4.70 -17.36
C GLU A 123 15.54 -4.93 -18.07
N GLU A 124 15.49 -5.20 -19.39
CA GLU A 124 16.70 -5.49 -20.20
C GLU A 124 17.70 -4.31 -20.22
N ASP A 125 17.22 -3.09 -20.08
CA ASP A 125 18.03 -1.86 -20.01
C ASP A 125 18.65 -1.61 -18.62
N GLY A 126 18.37 -2.47 -17.65
CA GLY A 126 18.82 -2.36 -16.26
C GLY A 126 17.94 -1.48 -15.38
N ASN A 127 16.81 -1.00 -15.88
CA ASN A 127 15.79 -0.32 -15.11
C ASN A 127 15.18 -1.29 -14.08
N MET A 128 15.04 -0.84 -12.83
CA MET A 128 14.37 -1.62 -11.79
C MET A 128 12.97 -1.05 -11.56
N GLU A 129 11.95 -1.81 -11.92
CA GLU A 129 10.56 -1.49 -11.60
C GLU A 129 10.16 -2.20 -10.31
N ILE A 130 9.59 -1.46 -9.38
CA ILE A 130 9.07 -2.00 -8.13
C ILE A 130 7.66 -1.46 -7.86
N GLU A 131 6.78 -2.35 -7.42
CA GLU A 131 5.50 -1.96 -6.84
C GLU A 131 5.65 -1.93 -5.32
N ILE A 132 5.23 -0.81 -4.71
CA ILE A 132 5.31 -0.59 -3.28
C ILE A 132 3.95 -0.26 -2.67
N VAL A 133 3.78 -0.63 -1.41
CA VAL A 133 2.58 -0.36 -0.62
C VAL A 133 2.97 0.28 0.71
N GLY A 134 2.36 1.42 1.04
CA GLY A 134 2.51 2.04 2.35
C GLY A 134 1.92 1.17 3.46
N ARG A 135 2.67 0.98 4.56
CA ARG A 135 2.29 0.13 5.68
C ARG A 135 1.97 0.94 6.93
N ARG A 136 2.98 1.48 7.57
CA ARG A 136 2.87 2.17 8.85
C ARG A 136 3.49 3.55 8.78
N ARG A 137 2.91 4.51 9.49
CA ARG A 137 3.56 5.77 9.77
C ARG A 137 4.78 5.53 10.65
N LEU A 138 5.84 6.25 10.39
CA LEU A 138 7.08 6.20 11.18
C LEU A 138 7.61 7.61 11.47
N ALA A 139 8.44 7.68 12.51
CA ALA A 139 9.25 8.84 12.82
C ALA A 139 10.73 8.47 12.79
N LEU A 140 11.56 9.30 12.15
CA LEU A 140 13.02 9.12 12.12
C LEU A 140 13.62 9.56 13.46
N ILE A 141 14.43 8.67 14.05
CA ILE A 141 15.16 8.90 15.29
C ILE A 141 16.61 9.29 14.96
N GLY A 142 17.04 10.46 15.36
CA GLY A 142 18.41 10.93 15.09
C GLY A 142 18.64 11.31 13.63
N GLU A 143 19.88 11.22 13.19
CA GLU A 143 20.28 11.53 11.81
C GLU A 143 20.49 10.24 11.00
N PRO A 144 20.11 10.24 9.70
CA PRO A 144 20.38 9.12 8.82
C PRO A 144 21.88 8.86 8.65
N LEU A 145 22.25 7.59 8.48
CA LEU A 145 23.61 7.15 8.27
C LEU A 145 23.81 6.64 6.84
N LEU A 146 24.76 7.22 6.12
CA LEU A 146 25.20 6.68 4.83
C LEU A 146 26.16 5.50 5.09
N LEU A 147 25.81 4.33 4.57
CA LEU A 147 26.63 3.13 4.67
C LEU A 147 27.71 3.07 3.59
N GLU A 148 28.79 2.32 3.84
CA GLU A 148 29.82 2.03 2.83
C GLU A 148 29.25 1.31 1.61
N ALA A 149 28.13 0.60 1.77
CA ALA A 149 27.40 -0.04 0.68
C ALA A 149 26.71 0.96 -0.28
N GLY A 150 26.83 2.27 -0.04
CA GLY A 150 26.38 3.32 -0.93
C GLY A 150 24.89 3.70 -0.81
N TYR A 151 24.21 3.31 0.25
CA TYR A 151 22.83 3.75 0.53
C TYR A 151 22.67 4.21 1.98
N THR A 152 21.58 4.93 2.25
CA THR A 152 21.31 5.51 3.56
C THR A 152 20.38 4.60 4.37
N VAL A 153 20.64 4.51 5.67
CA VAL A 153 19.76 3.86 6.66
C VAL A 153 19.36 4.85 7.74
N GLY A 154 18.24 4.59 8.39
CA GLY A 154 17.79 5.37 9.53
C GLY A 154 17.12 4.51 10.58
N ARG A 155 17.34 4.86 11.82
CA ARG A 155 16.59 4.30 12.95
C ARG A 155 15.23 4.98 12.99
N VAL A 156 14.18 4.20 13.02
CA VAL A 156 12.79 4.67 12.98
C VAL A 156 11.99 4.13 14.13
N GLU A 157 11.02 4.91 14.59
CA GLU A 157 10.03 4.53 15.59
C GLU A 157 8.65 4.47 14.91
N PHE A 158 7.88 3.41 15.21
CA PHE A 158 6.51 3.24 14.75
C PHE A 158 5.54 3.56 15.89
N ASN A 159 4.35 4.01 15.53
CA ASN A 159 3.25 4.20 16.47
C ASN A 159 3.68 5.06 17.69
N VAL A 160 4.23 6.24 17.42
CA VAL A 160 4.59 7.20 18.48
C VAL A 160 3.40 7.32 19.42
N SER A 161 3.61 6.88 20.67
CA SER A 161 2.57 6.85 21.70
C SER A 161 2.10 8.28 22.00
N GLU A 162 0.81 8.49 21.83
CA GLU A 162 0.17 9.74 22.22
C GLU A 162 -0.31 9.64 23.68
N PRO A 163 -0.32 10.76 24.43
CA PRO A 163 -0.89 10.74 25.75
C PRO A 163 -2.37 10.35 25.70
N PRO A 164 -2.87 9.56 26.66
CA PRO A 164 -4.27 9.19 26.70
C PRO A 164 -5.14 10.44 26.83
N LEU A 165 -6.18 10.50 25.98
CA LEU A 165 -7.17 11.56 25.98
C LEU A 165 -8.16 11.35 27.14
N ASP A 166 -8.68 12.44 27.70
CA ASP A 166 -9.82 12.35 28.60
C ASP A 166 -11.11 12.03 27.83
N PHE A 167 -12.19 11.77 28.59
CA PHE A 167 -13.48 11.36 27.99
C PHE A 167 -14.08 12.45 27.07
N GLU A 168 -13.94 13.71 27.44
CA GLU A 168 -14.46 14.83 26.65
C GLU A 168 -13.68 15.00 25.34
N GLU A 169 -12.36 14.87 25.41
CA GLU A 169 -11.48 14.89 24.23
C GLU A 169 -11.76 13.74 23.30
N GLN A 170 -11.94 12.51 23.84
CA GLN A 170 -12.31 11.34 23.05
C GLN A 170 -13.66 11.52 22.36
N SER A 171 -14.66 12.07 23.06
CA SER A 171 -15.97 12.34 22.47
C SER A 171 -15.88 13.35 21.33
N LYS A 172 -15.14 14.45 21.52
CA LYS A 172 -14.91 15.44 20.46
C LYS A 172 -14.19 14.84 19.25
N LEU A 173 -13.20 14.00 19.51
CA LEU A 173 -12.45 13.32 18.46
C LEU A 173 -13.36 12.40 17.63
N LEU A 174 -14.22 11.64 18.30
CA LEU A 174 -15.21 10.78 17.63
C LEU A 174 -16.23 11.59 16.81
N ASP A 175 -16.69 12.72 17.33
CA ASP A 175 -17.61 13.63 16.61
C ASP A 175 -16.95 14.19 15.33
N LEU A 176 -15.68 14.56 15.37
CA LEU A 176 -14.90 14.96 14.20
C LEU A 176 -14.75 13.81 13.21
N SER A 177 -14.44 12.62 13.71
CA SER A 177 -14.28 11.41 12.90
C SER A 177 -15.56 11.06 12.13
N ASN A 178 -16.72 11.12 12.79
CA ASN A 178 -18.03 10.84 12.19
C ASN A 178 -18.38 11.79 11.04
N GLN A 179 -17.86 13.02 11.01
CA GLN A 179 -18.11 13.96 9.92
C GLN A 179 -17.50 13.51 8.59
N LEU A 180 -16.46 12.69 8.64
CA LEU A 180 -15.75 12.27 7.43
C LEU A 180 -16.59 11.42 6.49
N ASP A 181 -17.52 10.60 6.98
CA ASP A 181 -18.36 9.76 6.11
C ASP A 181 -19.13 10.58 5.08
N LEU A 182 -19.82 11.62 5.55
CA LEU A 182 -20.61 12.50 4.68
C LEU A 182 -19.71 13.27 3.70
N LEU A 183 -18.55 13.71 4.15
CA LEU A 183 -17.60 14.44 3.30
C LEU A 183 -16.96 13.54 2.25
N VAL A 184 -16.66 12.28 2.58
CA VAL A 184 -16.13 11.30 1.63
C VAL A 184 -17.15 10.98 0.53
N GLU A 185 -18.41 10.77 0.89
CA GLU A 185 -19.47 10.51 -0.09
C GLU A 185 -19.73 11.73 -0.99
N GLU A 186 -19.75 12.94 -0.42
CA GLU A 186 -19.90 14.18 -1.18
C GLU A 186 -18.71 14.38 -2.13
N TRP A 187 -17.48 14.20 -1.65
CA TRP A 187 -16.27 14.32 -2.45
C TRP A 187 -16.28 13.32 -3.60
N ARG A 188 -16.62 12.05 -3.33
CA ARG A 188 -16.73 11.01 -4.35
C ARG A 188 -17.73 11.37 -5.43
N ARG A 189 -18.92 11.84 -5.04
CA ARG A 189 -19.95 12.28 -5.96
C ARG A 189 -19.44 13.39 -6.88
N LEU A 190 -18.80 14.43 -6.32
CA LEU A 190 -18.27 15.55 -7.09
C LEU A 190 -17.16 15.17 -8.06
N VAL A 191 -16.25 14.25 -7.66
CA VAL A 191 -15.19 13.75 -8.56
C VAL A 191 -15.78 13.02 -9.75
N VAL A 192 -16.81 12.20 -9.54
CA VAL A 192 -17.48 11.45 -10.61
C VAL A 192 -18.29 12.37 -11.51
N GLU A 193 -19.13 13.26 -10.94
CA GLU A 193 -19.97 14.19 -11.70
C GLU A 193 -19.15 15.20 -12.51
N GLY A 194 -17.99 15.60 -11.99
CA GLY A 194 -17.08 16.53 -12.66
C GLY A 194 -16.11 15.91 -13.64
N ASP A 195 -16.13 14.57 -13.83
CA ASP A 195 -15.19 13.83 -14.69
C ASP A 195 -13.72 14.17 -14.41
N HIS A 196 -13.35 14.17 -13.12
CA HIS A 196 -12.01 14.55 -12.66
C HIS A 196 -10.99 13.39 -12.68
N GLU A 197 -11.37 12.21 -13.11
CA GLU A 197 -10.46 11.08 -13.29
C GLU A 197 -9.52 11.34 -14.48
N ARG A 198 -8.22 11.11 -14.28
CA ARG A 198 -7.23 11.26 -15.34
C ARG A 198 -7.08 10.01 -16.21
N HIS A 199 -7.49 8.87 -15.65
CA HIS A 199 -7.45 7.56 -16.28
C HIS A 199 -8.74 6.83 -15.97
N GLN A 200 -9.16 5.99 -16.88
CA GLN A 200 -10.34 5.14 -16.68
C GLN A 200 -10.21 4.32 -15.39
N ASP A 201 -11.29 4.24 -14.62
CA ASP A 201 -11.41 3.49 -13.37
C ASP A 201 -10.42 3.92 -12.26
N GLN A 202 -9.82 5.11 -12.35
CA GLN A 202 -8.84 5.59 -11.36
C GLN A 202 -9.44 5.63 -9.94
N LEU A 203 -10.64 6.16 -9.80
CA LEU A 203 -11.34 6.26 -8.51
C LEU A 203 -11.73 4.88 -7.97
N SER A 204 -12.22 3.99 -8.81
CA SER A 204 -12.57 2.61 -8.44
C SER A 204 -11.35 1.82 -7.96
N ASN A 205 -10.22 1.97 -8.66
CA ASN A 205 -8.95 1.36 -8.27
C ASN A 205 -8.46 1.93 -6.94
N LEU A 206 -8.57 3.25 -6.74
CA LEU A 206 -8.18 3.92 -5.51
C LEU A 206 -8.96 3.38 -4.30
N PHE A 207 -10.29 3.28 -4.40
CA PHE A 207 -11.11 2.71 -3.31
C PHE A 207 -10.79 1.23 -3.06
N ARG A 208 -10.53 0.46 -4.10
CA ARG A 208 -10.10 -0.95 -3.95
C ARG A 208 -8.77 -1.05 -3.21
N ASP A 209 -7.79 -0.21 -3.53
CA ASP A 209 -6.45 -0.24 -2.95
C ASP A 209 -6.44 0.26 -1.51
N LEU A 210 -7.18 1.33 -1.20
CA LEU A 210 -7.33 1.84 0.16
C LEU A 210 -8.17 0.91 1.05
N GLY A 211 -9.06 0.12 0.44
CA GLY A 211 -10.05 -0.68 1.16
C GLY A 211 -11.16 0.18 1.78
N PRO A 212 -11.99 -0.42 2.65
CA PRO A 212 -13.06 0.32 3.29
C PRO A 212 -12.51 1.41 4.20
N ILE A 213 -13.30 2.49 4.37
CA ILE A 213 -12.98 3.53 5.34
C ILE A 213 -12.90 2.91 6.73
N PRO A 214 -11.85 3.19 7.53
CA PRO A 214 -11.75 2.69 8.89
C PRO A 214 -12.93 3.11 9.77
N PRO A 215 -13.30 2.35 10.80
CA PRO A 215 -14.39 2.70 11.69
C PRO A 215 -14.12 4.04 12.43
N PRO A 216 -15.16 4.76 12.87
CA PRO A 216 -15.00 6.08 13.50
C PRO A 216 -14.07 6.10 14.72
N GLU A 217 -13.98 4.98 15.44
CA GLU A 217 -13.13 4.83 16.63
C GLU A 217 -11.63 4.84 16.27
N ASP A 218 -11.28 4.37 15.08
CA ASP A 218 -9.91 4.35 14.56
C ASP A 218 -9.54 5.70 13.92
N CYS A 219 -9.65 6.77 14.70
CA CYS A 219 -9.53 8.16 14.25
C CYS A 219 -8.22 8.44 13.51
N ASP A 220 -7.11 7.85 13.93
CA ASP A 220 -5.80 8.03 13.30
C ASP A 220 -5.75 7.41 11.91
N ASP A 221 -6.13 6.14 11.80
CA ASP A 221 -6.20 5.40 10.54
C ASP A 221 -7.16 6.07 9.57
N ARG A 222 -8.26 6.60 10.10
CA ARG A 222 -9.29 7.27 9.32
C ARG A 222 -8.79 8.60 8.73
N ALA A 223 -8.04 9.38 9.51
CA ALA A 223 -7.39 10.60 9.03
C ALA A 223 -6.38 10.30 7.91
N MET A 224 -5.55 9.27 8.07
CA MET A 224 -4.59 8.82 7.06
C MET A 224 -5.30 8.32 5.80
N TRP A 225 -6.39 7.55 5.96
CA TRP A 225 -7.17 7.02 4.84
C TRP A 225 -7.79 8.14 4.00
N VAL A 226 -8.40 9.15 4.64
CA VAL A 226 -8.98 10.31 3.95
C VAL A 226 -7.92 11.14 3.24
N ALA A 227 -6.78 11.36 3.90
CA ALA A 227 -5.66 12.07 3.27
C ALA A 227 -5.12 11.31 2.04
N ALA A 228 -5.04 9.97 2.10
CA ALA A 228 -4.65 9.13 0.98
C ALA A 228 -5.68 9.15 -0.16
N LEU A 229 -6.97 9.23 0.17
CA LEU A 229 -8.07 9.32 -0.79
C LEU A 229 -7.98 10.60 -1.62
N ILE A 230 -7.83 11.77 -0.97
CA ILE A 230 -7.84 13.05 -1.67
C ILE A 230 -6.50 13.41 -2.32
N ASN A 231 -5.40 12.77 -1.89
CA ASN A 231 -4.07 12.88 -2.48
C ASN A 231 -3.55 11.52 -2.99
N PRO A 232 -4.24 10.87 -3.95
CA PRO A 232 -3.81 9.58 -4.47
C PRO A 232 -2.51 9.66 -5.24
N LEU A 233 -1.91 8.51 -5.49
CA LEU A 233 -0.73 8.34 -6.34
C LEU A 233 -1.09 7.41 -7.53
N PRO A 234 -1.19 7.94 -8.76
CA PRO A 234 -1.00 9.33 -9.20
C PRO A 234 -2.14 10.28 -8.76
N ALA A 235 -1.79 11.57 -8.61
CA ALA A 235 -2.71 12.58 -8.10
C ALA A 235 -3.88 12.87 -9.07
N LEU A 236 -5.09 13.06 -8.52
CA LEU A 236 -6.25 13.56 -9.27
C LEU A 236 -6.15 15.07 -9.59
N GLY A 237 -5.42 15.82 -8.76
CA GLY A 237 -5.23 17.26 -8.94
C GLY A 237 -6.40 18.12 -8.44
N VAL A 238 -7.28 17.56 -7.61
CA VAL A 238 -8.48 18.21 -7.08
C VAL A 238 -8.36 18.64 -5.62
N ALA A 239 -7.22 18.39 -4.98
CA ALA A 239 -6.96 18.71 -3.58
C ALA A 239 -5.57 19.30 -3.38
N LEU A 240 -5.42 20.10 -2.34
CA LEU A 240 -4.10 20.52 -1.85
C LEU A 240 -3.33 19.32 -1.33
N GLU A 241 -2.00 19.35 -1.46
CA GLU A 241 -1.12 18.33 -0.95
C GLU A 241 -1.04 18.40 0.59
N ILE A 242 -1.65 17.44 1.29
CA ILE A 242 -1.70 17.39 2.75
C ILE A 242 -0.93 16.21 3.36
N ARG A 243 -0.39 15.27 2.56
CA ARG A 243 0.33 14.10 3.06
C ARG A 243 1.46 14.46 4.02
N PRO A 244 2.34 15.45 3.74
CA PRO A 244 3.38 15.85 4.69
C PRO A 244 2.81 16.38 6.01
N ALA A 245 1.72 17.15 5.96
CA ALA A 245 1.09 17.74 7.13
C ALA A 245 0.45 16.66 8.03
N VAL A 246 -0.26 15.70 7.44
CA VAL A 246 -0.87 14.58 8.17
C VAL A 246 0.21 13.69 8.80
N LEU A 247 1.29 13.36 8.07
CA LEU A 247 2.39 12.56 8.60
C LEU A 247 3.11 13.24 9.77
N SER A 248 3.31 14.56 9.69
CA SER A 248 4.06 15.34 10.69
C SER A 248 3.22 15.81 11.88
N ALA A 249 1.90 15.66 11.80
CA ALA A 249 1.00 16.06 12.90
C ALA A 249 1.32 15.29 14.19
N GLN A 250 1.40 16.03 15.31
CA GLN A 250 1.86 15.49 16.59
C GLN A 250 0.78 14.73 17.37
N SER A 251 -0.50 14.87 16.99
CA SER A 251 -1.61 14.20 17.64
C SER A 251 -2.64 13.71 16.64
N THR A 252 -3.39 12.68 17.02
CA THR A 252 -4.54 12.16 16.26
C THR A 252 -5.57 13.25 15.99
N THR A 253 -5.83 14.12 16.96
CA THR A 253 -6.72 15.27 16.79
C THR A 253 -6.25 16.21 15.68
N THR A 254 -4.97 16.54 15.66
CA THR A 254 -4.39 17.40 14.61
C THR A 254 -4.43 16.73 13.25
N ARG A 255 -4.13 15.42 13.16
CA ARG A 255 -4.22 14.66 11.91
C ARG A 255 -5.63 14.67 11.34
N LEU A 256 -6.62 14.43 12.21
CA LEU A 256 -8.03 14.43 11.82
C LEU A 256 -8.49 15.82 11.35
N GLN A 257 -8.07 16.88 12.03
CA GLN A 257 -8.38 18.26 11.61
C GLN A 257 -7.75 18.61 10.26
N VAL A 258 -6.52 18.16 10.00
CA VAL A 258 -5.85 18.35 8.70
C VAL A 258 -6.62 17.60 7.61
N ALA A 259 -7.02 16.36 7.86
CA ALA A 259 -7.80 15.57 6.89
C ALA A 259 -9.17 16.21 6.59
N LEU A 260 -9.89 16.65 7.64
CA LEU A 260 -11.17 17.37 7.51
C LEU A 260 -11.02 18.67 6.69
N ALA A 261 -10.02 19.48 7.03
CA ALA A 261 -9.76 20.71 6.30
C ALA A 261 -9.37 20.44 4.84
N GLY A 262 -8.60 19.40 4.59
CA GLY A 262 -8.17 18.99 3.26
C GLY A 262 -9.34 18.57 2.38
N ILE A 263 -10.18 17.64 2.86
CA ILE A 263 -11.34 17.17 2.09
C ILE A 263 -12.37 18.28 1.89
N GLN A 264 -12.65 19.11 2.90
CA GLN A 264 -13.55 20.24 2.76
C GLN A 264 -13.03 21.28 1.75
N SER A 265 -11.72 21.54 1.75
CA SER A 265 -11.09 22.43 0.75
C SER A 265 -11.22 21.86 -0.66
N SER A 266 -11.04 20.55 -0.83
CA SER A 266 -11.21 19.87 -2.11
C SER A 266 -12.68 19.94 -2.59
N ILE A 267 -13.65 19.68 -1.72
CA ILE A 267 -15.10 19.83 -2.01
C ILE A 267 -15.42 21.25 -2.46
N ASN A 268 -14.92 22.27 -1.75
CA ASN A 268 -15.14 23.67 -2.10
C ASN A 268 -14.55 24.00 -3.47
N HIS A 269 -13.41 23.44 -3.81
CA HIS A 269 -12.79 23.59 -5.13
C HIS A 269 -13.65 22.93 -6.22
N LEU A 270 -14.05 21.68 -6.02
CA LEU A 270 -14.88 20.93 -6.94
C LEU A 270 -16.23 21.58 -7.19
N ASN A 271 -16.82 22.22 -6.18
CA ASN A 271 -18.04 23.03 -6.31
C ASN A 271 -17.82 24.43 -6.92
N GLY A 272 -16.59 24.79 -7.28
CA GLY A 272 -16.25 26.10 -7.85
C GLY A 272 -16.36 27.28 -6.86
N THR A 273 -16.47 27.01 -5.55
CA THR A 273 -16.63 28.04 -4.52
C THR A 273 -15.31 28.66 -4.09
N LYS A 274 -14.21 27.90 -4.20
CA LYS A 274 -12.84 28.40 -3.91
C LYS A 274 -11.82 27.76 -4.86
N PRO A 275 -10.85 28.54 -5.37
CA PRO A 275 -9.70 27.97 -6.08
C PRO A 275 -8.82 27.18 -5.12
N LEU A 276 -8.02 26.26 -5.63
CA LEU A 276 -7.03 25.51 -4.82
C LEU A 276 -5.83 26.39 -4.40
N PHE A 277 -5.56 27.46 -5.19
CA PHE A 277 -4.41 28.36 -5.00
C PHE A 277 -4.88 29.81 -5.00
#